data_a37efcb0199eaa9f9aeea7feceeba9df
#
_entry.id   a37efcb0199eaa9f9aeea7feceeba9df
#
_cell.length_a   1.000
_cell.length_b   1.000
_cell.length_c   1.000
_cell.angle_alpha   90.00
_cell.angle_beta   90.00
_cell.angle_gamma   90.00
#
_symmetry.space_group_name_H-M   'P 1'
#
loop_
_entity.id
_entity.type
_entity.pdbx_description
1 polymer ?
#
loop_
_entity_poly.entity_id
_entity_poly.type
_entity_poly.pdbx_seq_one_letter_code
_entity_poly.pdbx_strand_id
1 'polypeptide(L)'
;MSLTRSGLGFAPPIAAAHAAAIMSARASIPVSSGVHGDSQGMFGHPKGLGTLFLAEMWERFSYYGMRALLMLFMVTSAAEGGLGYDTKEAAAVYGTYTMSVYLLSILGGFIADNFIGSRRAVLVGGIIIACGHFAMAMNSLTSFYAGLVLIALGTGLLKPNISTMVGSLYAPDDERRDAGFSIFYMGINLGAFLAPLVTGYLAQSPSWKAQLVNMGFNPLHSWHWGFAAAGVGMTFGLLVYVLKGARLAHVGNPPPKIEGVRRPWARLLGVALGSAALIAAMKASDEYPALVYGLFGLQIVAVLFFAFRRDADSKRIAAILVFFIAAEIFWALFEQTGSTIALFADQLTRNEVLGASFPSAWWQSVNSIWVILLAPVFAFLWIRLGHRQPSSPMKFVLGLLCVGLSFLWIVPAAKLTAEGKVGPGWLVGLFFLQTVGEMLLSPVGLSTMTKLAPARLVGLVMGIWFLAAALGNKLAGVLASGFSPANPDDLARFFLHQALWVGAATLALLALVPWVRRLMGGVR
;
A
#
# COMPACT_ATOMS: atom_id res chain seq x y z
N MET A 1 26.02 -33.35 59.19
CA MET A 1 24.69 -33.73 58.70
C MET A 1 24.32 -32.79 57.56
N SER A 2 24.64 -33.19 56.34
CA SER A 2 24.42 -32.44 55.12
C SER A 2 23.14 -32.92 54.46
N LEU A 3 22.18 -32.03 54.23
CA LEU A 3 20.99 -32.28 53.43
C LEU A 3 21.16 -31.73 52.01
N THR A 4 21.32 -32.65 51.10
CA THR A 4 21.35 -32.42 49.64
C THR A 4 19.98 -31.97 49.14
N ARG A 5 19.92 -30.80 48.51
CA ARG A 5 18.74 -30.37 47.75
C ARG A 5 18.78 -31.01 46.35
N SER A 6 17.83 -31.89 46.11
CA SER A 6 17.54 -32.44 44.79
C SER A 6 16.88 -31.34 43.92
N GLY A 7 17.58 -30.87 42.86
CA GLY A 7 17.03 -29.98 41.87
C GLY A 7 16.10 -30.74 40.92
N LEU A 8 14.82 -30.37 40.90
CA LEU A 8 13.87 -30.73 39.84
C LEU A 8 14.22 -29.91 38.61
N GLY A 9 14.87 -30.56 37.63
CA GLY A 9 15.09 -29.99 36.31
C GLY A 9 13.76 -29.85 35.54
N PHE A 10 13.26 -28.65 35.43
CA PHE A 10 12.20 -28.35 34.46
C PHE A 10 12.78 -28.43 33.05
N ALA A 11 12.38 -29.42 32.27
CA ALA A 11 12.65 -29.47 30.84
C ALA A 11 11.96 -28.24 30.17
N PRO A 12 12.65 -27.53 29.27
CA PRO A 12 12.03 -26.39 28.60
C PRO A 12 10.82 -26.86 27.78
N PRO A 13 9.74 -26.08 27.70
CA PRO A 13 8.56 -26.46 26.93
C PRO A 13 8.96 -26.70 25.47
N ILE A 14 8.44 -27.76 24.87
CA ILE A 14 8.71 -28.25 23.50
C ILE A 14 8.67 -27.11 22.45
N ALA A 15 7.86 -26.07 22.67
CA ALA A 15 7.79 -24.87 21.83
C ALA A 15 9.09 -24.03 21.81
N ALA A 16 9.82 -23.96 22.94
CA ALA A 16 11.09 -23.21 23.01
C ALA A 16 12.23 -23.96 22.34
N ALA A 17 12.27 -25.29 22.49
CA ALA A 17 13.22 -26.13 21.76
C ALA A 17 12.98 -26.12 20.24
N HIS A 18 11.71 -26.08 19.80
CA HIS A 18 11.35 -25.97 18.40
C HIS A 18 11.74 -24.61 17.80
N ALA A 19 11.51 -23.52 18.53
CA ALA A 19 11.93 -22.17 18.10
C ALA A 19 13.46 -22.05 18.04
N ALA A 20 14.18 -22.61 18.99
CA ALA A 20 15.64 -22.63 18.99
C ALA A 20 16.21 -23.50 17.86
N ALA A 21 15.60 -24.65 17.55
CA ALA A 21 15.99 -25.48 16.40
C ALA A 21 15.75 -24.79 15.05
N ILE A 22 14.64 -24.07 14.90
CA ILE A 22 14.35 -23.28 13.70
C ILE A 22 15.32 -22.09 13.58
N MET A 23 15.66 -21.42 14.69
CA MET A 23 16.63 -20.33 14.70
C MET A 23 18.05 -20.82 14.43
N SER A 24 18.48 -21.96 15.00
CA SER A 24 19.80 -22.53 14.74
C SER A 24 19.93 -23.10 13.32
N ALA A 25 18.86 -23.70 12.77
CA ALA A 25 18.82 -24.14 11.37
C ALA A 25 18.83 -22.96 10.38
N ARG A 26 18.24 -21.80 10.73
CA ARG A 26 18.35 -20.55 9.95
C ARG A 26 19.75 -19.91 10.08
N ALA A 27 20.38 -20.03 11.22
CA ALA A 27 21.76 -19.52 11.46
C ALA A 27 22.84 -20.41 10.83
N SER A 28 22.55 -21.69 10.59
CA SER A 28 23.48 -22.67 9.96
C SER A 28 23.34 -22.79 8.44
N ILE A 29 22.47 -22.01 7.79
CA ILE A 29 22.52 -21.87 6.32
C ILE A 29 23.82 -21.11 6.03
N PRO A 30 24.85 -21.72 5.40
CA PRO A 30 26.06 -21.00 5.07
C PRO A 30 25.63 -19.85 4.14
N VAL A 31 25.76 -18.62 4.62
CA VAL A 31 25.80 -17.45 3.74
C VAL A 31 26.98 -17.74 2.83
N SER A 32 26.68 -18.15 1.60
CA SER A 32 27.74 -18.47 0.64
C SER A 32 28.61 -17.23 0.53
N SER A 33 29.88 -17.36 0.95
CA SER A 33 30.93 -16.36 0.82
C SER A 33 31.24 -15.98 -0.65
N GLY A 34 30.35 -16.32 -1.57
CA GLY A 34 30.45 -16.09 -3.00
C GLY A 34 29.82 -14.79 -3.52
N VAL A 35 29.28 -13.90 -2.65
CA VAL A 35 28.59 -12.67 -3.11
C VAL A 35 29.55 -11.52 -3.46
N HIS A 36 30.85 -11.62 -3.16
CA HIS A 36 31.83 -10.57 -3.47
C HIS A 36 32.22 -10.44 -4.97
N GLY A 37 31.70 -11.29 -5.86
CA GLY A 37 32.07 -11.32 -7.28
C GLY A 37 31.11 -10.72 -8.29
N ASP A 38 29.85 -10.37 -7.91
CA ASP A 38 28.80 -10.01 -8.89
C ASP A 38 28.45 -8.50 -8.91
N SER A 39 29.46 -7.64 -8.77
CA SER A 39 29.36 -6.18 -8.70
C SER A 39 29.19 -5.47 -10.06
N GLN A 40 28.74 -6.16 -11.12
CA GLN A 40 28.58 -5.60 -12.48
C GLN A 40 27.12 -5.37 -12.89
N GLY A 41 26.23 -5.11 -11.96
CA GLY A 41 24.83 -4.73 -12.23
C GLY A 41 24.64 -3.21 -12.38
N MET A 42 23.41 -2.77 -12.43
CA MET A 42 23.03 -1.36 -12.53
C MET A 42 23.62 -0.55 -11.36
N PHE A 43 24.42 0.47 -11.67
CA PHE A 43 25.08 1.36 -10.68
C PHE A 43 25.95 0.63 -9.63
N GLY A 44 26.58 -0.49 -9.97
CA GLY A 44 27.43 -1.24 -9.03
C GLY A 44 26.68 -2.13 -8.03
N HIS A 45 25.36 -2.28 -8.19
CA HIS A 45 24.54 -3.16 -7.39
C HIS A 45 24.49 -4.60 -7.94
N PRO A 46 24.01 -5.60 -7.16
CA PRO A 46 23.81 -6.96 -7.66
C PRO A 46 22.94 -7.00 -8.91
N LYS A 47 23.26 -7.86 -9.89
CA LYS A 47 22.52 -7.97 -11.17
C LYS A 47 21.03 -8.27 -11.00
N GLY A 48 20.65 -8.96 -9.92
CA GLY A 48 19.27 -9.24 -9.54
C GLY A 48 18.42 -7.99 -9.31
N LEU A 49 19.03 -6.88 -8.82
CA LEU A 49 18.30 -5.64 -8.54
C LEU A 49 17.62 -5.07 -9.79
N GLY A 50 18.33 -5.02 -10.93
CA GLY A 50 17.74 -4.53 -12.19
C GLY A 50 16.58 -5.41 -12.70
N THR A 51 16.60 -6.71 -12.39
CA THR A 51 15.49 -7.62 -12.71
C THR A 51 14.27 -7.32 -11.83
N LEU A 52 14.48 -7.16 -10.51
CA LEU A 52 13.40 -6.85 -9.57
C LEU A 52 12.86 -5.43 -9.76
N PHE A 53 13.72 -4.46 -10.08
CA PHE A 53 13.33 -3.10 -10.43
C PHE A 53 12.35 -3.07 -11.62
N LEU A 54 12.68 -3.75 -12.71
CA LEU A 54 11.82 -3.78 -13.90
C LEU A 54 10.54 -4.58 -13.66
N ALA A 55 10.62 -5.71 -12.94
CA ALA A 55 9.44 -6.50 -12.61
C ALA A 55 8.47 -5.71 -11.73
N GLU A 56 8.96 -5.01 -10.70
CA GLU A 56 8.14 -4.15 -9.84
C GLU A 56 7.59 -2.95 -10.61
N MET A 57 8.42 -2.27 -11.42
CA MET A 57 7.98 -1.14 -12.24
C MET A 57 6.76 -1.50 -13.11
N TRP A 58 6.81 -2.64 -13.80
CA TRP A 58 5.72 -3.11 -14.64
C TRP A 58 4.51 -3.60 -13.84
N GLU A 59 4.74 -4.21 -12.68
CA GLU A 59 3.64 -4.58 -11.78
C GLU A 59 2.95 -3.33 -11.23
N ARG A 60 3.73 -2.31 -10.79
CA ARG A 60 3.17 -1.03 -10.37
C ARG A 60 2.45 -0.31 -11.51
N PHE A 61 2.99 -0.36 -12.72
CA PHE A 61 2.29 0.10 -13.91
C PHE A 61 0.92 -0.58 -14.04
N SER A 62 0.85 -1.89 -13.92
CA SER A 62 -0.41 -2.62 -14.05
C SER A 62 -1.42 -2.23 -12.95
N TYR A 63 -0.96 -2.18 -11.69
CA TYR A 63 -1.80 -1.86 -10.55
C TYR A 63 -2.34 -0.42 -10.58
N TYR A 64 -1.44 0.58 -10.73
CA TYR A 64 -1.85 1.98 -10.71
C TYR A 64 -2.60 2.38 -11.99
N GLY A 65 -2.31 1.75 -13.13
CA GLY A 65 -3.04 1.96 -14.37
C GLY A 65 -4.50 1.50 -14.26
N MET A 66 -4.74 0.31 -13.75
CA MET A 66 -6.09 -0.18 -13.50
C MET A 66 -6.79 0.65 -12.43
N ARG A 67 -6.11 0.93 -11.30
CA ARG A 67 -6.67 1.69 -10.19
C ARG A 67 -7.10 3.11 -10.57
N ALA A 68 -6.35 3.78 -11.46
CA ALA A 68 -6.69 5.12 -11.95
C ALA A 68 -8.01 5.14 -12.74
N LEU A 69 -8.37 4.03 -13.37
CA LEU A 69 -9.61 3.90 -14.13
C LEU A 69 -10.78 3.37 -13.29
N LEU A 70 -10.52 2.62 -12.23
CA LEU A 70 -11.49 1.77 -11.55
C LEU A 70 -12.74 2.54 -11.09
N MET A 71 -12.55 3.63 -10.33
CA MET A 71 -13.67 4.44 -9.83
C MET A 71 -14.41 5.12 -10.98
N LEU A 72 -13.67 5.69 -11.92
CA LEU A 72 -14.24 6.39 -13.08
C LEU A 72 -15.07 5.45 -13.97
N PHE A 73 -14.55 4.24 -14.25
CA PHE A 73 -15.27 3.22 -15.02
C PHE A 73 -16.57 2.80 -14.34
N MET A 74 -16.56 2.61 -13.01
CA MET A 74 -17.75 2.20 -12.29
C MET A 74 -18.86 3.24 -12.31
N VAL A 75 -18.55 4.54 -12.20
CA VAL A 75 -19.55 5.60 -12.16
C VAL A 75 -19.95 6.13 -13.55
N THR A 76 -19.11 5.94 -14.57
CA THR A 76 -19.44 6.33 -15.94
C THR A 76 -20.68 5.58 -16.41
N SER A 77 -21.58 6.29 -17.10
CA SER A 77 -22.83 5.72 -17.58
C SER A 77 -22.61 4.54 -18.54
N ALA A 78 -23.55 3.58 -18.56
CA ALA A 78 -23.50 2.47 -19.50
C ALA A 78 -23.54 2.96 -20.97
N ALA A 79 -24.19 4.08 -21.24
CA ALA A 79 -24.22 4.72 -22.56
C ALA A 79 -22.84 5.23 -23.03
N GLU A 80 -21.91 5.45 -22.08
CA GLU A 80 -20.52 5.86 -22.34
C GLU A 80 -19.51 4.72 -22.12
N GLY A 81 -20.02 3.50 -21.94
CA GLY A 81 -19.21 2.28 -21.80
C GLY A 81 -18.73 1.96 -20.39
N GLY A 82 -19.27 2.63 -19.35
CA GLY A 82 -19.03 2.34 -17.94
C GLY A 82 -20.08 1.39 -17.34
N LEU A 83 -20.05 1.22 -16.01
CA LEU A 83 -21.01 0.36 -15.29
C LEU A 83 -22.27 1.11 -14.84
N GLY A 84 -22.27 2.44 -14.75
CA GLY A 84 -23.40 3.25 -14.31
C GLY A 84 -23.75 3.12 -12.82
N TYR A 85 -22.79 2.73 -11.99
CA TYR A 85 -22.99 2.65 -10.54
C TYR A 85 -23.14 4.04 -9.93
N ASP A 86 -23.92 4.14 -8.87
CA ASP A 86 -23.89 5.35 -8.06
C ASP A 86 -22.54 5.45 -7.29
N THR A 87 -22.25 6.65 -6.78
CA THR A 87 -20.98 6.92 -6.08
C THR A 87 -20.80 6.04 -4.85
N LYS A 88 -21.89 5.73 -4.12
CA LYS A 88 -21.84 4.93 -2.91
C LYS A 88 -21.49 3.47 -3.23
N GLU A 89 -22.15 2.90 -4.22
CA GLU A 89 -21.87 1.53 -4.68
C GLU A 89 -20.44 1.39 -5.21
N ALA A 90 -20.01 2.32 -6.08
CA ALA A 90 -18.66 2.34 -6.63
C ALA A 90 -17.59 2.48 -5.52
N ALA A 91 -17.82 3.37 -4.54
CA ALA A 91 -16.92 3.59 -3.41
C ALA A 91 -16.81 2.36 -2.50
N ALA A 92 -17.92 1.64 -2.28
CA ALA A 92 -17.94 0.40 -1.51
C ALA A 92 -17.10 -0.71 -2.19
N VAL A 93 -17.25 -0.89 -3.50
CA VAL A 93 -16.43 -1.82 -4.31
C VAL A 93 -14.97 -1.42 -4.26
N TYR A 94 -14.65 -0.15 -4.53
CA TYR A 94 -13.29 0.39 -4.54
C TYR A 94 -12.59 0.19 -3.20
N GLY A 95 -13.21 0.59 -2.09
CA GLY A 95 -12.64 0.47 -0.75
C GLY A 95 -12.45 -0.99 -0.32
N THR A 96 -13.39 -1.88 -0.65
CA THR A 96 -13.27 -3.32 -0.35
C THR A 96 -12.15 -3.96 -1.17
N TYR A 97 -12.05 -3.62 -2.46
CA TYR A 97 -10.99 -4.11 -3.33
C TYR A 97 -9.60 -3.67 -2.84
N THR A 98 -9.40 -2.36 -2.65
CA THR A 98 -8.10 -1.82 -2.24
C THR A 98 -7.67 -2.30 -0.86
N MET A 99 -8.59 -2.41 0.10
CA MET A 99 -8.34 -3.06 1.39
C MET A 99 -7.87 -4.50 1.21
N SER A 100 -8.56 -5.28 0.37
CA SER A 100 -8.26 -6.70 0.16
C SER A 100 -6.84 -6.92 -0.38
N VAL A 101 -6.35 -6.04 -1.26
CA VAL A 101 -4.99 -6.08 -1.81
C VAL A 101 -3.94 -6.03 -0.70
N TYR A 102 -4.10 -5.12 0.28
CA TYR A 102 -3.15 -5.00 1.39
C TYR A 102 -3.31 -6.12 2.43
N LEU A 103 -4.53 -6.51 2.74
CA LEU A 103 -4.81 -7.55 3.72
C LEU A 103 -4.29 -8.91 3.25
N LEU A 104 -4.51 -9.26 1.98
CA LEU A 104 -4.05 -10.51 1.39
C LEU A 104 -2.52 -10.60 1.26
N SER A 105 -1.80 -9.47 1.38
CA SER A 105 -0.33 -9.46 1.46
C SER A 105 0.19 -10.19 2.72
N ILE A 106 -0.57 -10.20 3.81
CA ILE A 106 -0.23 -10.96 5.03
C ILE A 106 -0.28 -12.46 4.73
N LEU A 107 -1.35 -12.90 4.06
CA LEU A 107 -1.52 -14.29 3.65
C LEU A 107 -0.44 -14.72 2.64
N GLY A 108 -0.17 -13.88 1.63
CA GLY A 108 0.83 -14.17 0.60
C GLY A 108 2.25 -14.26 1.14
N GLY A 109 2.63 -13.39 2.07
CA GLY A 109 3.91 -13.48 2.77
C GLY A 109 4.00 -14.79 3.57
N PHE A 110 2.96 -15.15 4.33
CA PHE A 110 2.92 -16.40 5.08
C PHE A 110 3.06 -17.65 4.18
N ILE A 111 2.39 -17.65 3.02
CA ILE A 111 2.50 -18.74 2.03
C ILE A 111 3.94 -18.84 1.50
N ALA A 112 4.54 -17.73 1.14
CA ALA A 112 5.91 -17.72 0.64
C ALA A 112 6.90 -18.24 1.68
N ASP A 113 6.86 -17.70 2.90
CA ASP A 113 7.80 -18.03 3.96
C ASP A 113 7.75 -19.50 4.40
N ASN A 114 6.58 -20.14 4.32
CA ASN A 114 6.38 -21.48 4.89
C ASN A 114 6.20 -22.58 3.83
N PHE A 115 5.87 -22.23 2.55
CA PHE A 115 5.47 -23.25 1.57
C PHE A 115 6.26 -23.19 0.26
N ILE A 116 6.26 -22.05 -0.45
CA ILE A 116 6.69 -21.99 -1.85
C ILE A 116 7.95 -21.18 -2.11
N GLY A 117 8.35 -20.32 -1.16
CA GLY A 117 9.44 -19.35 -1.31
C GLY A 117 9.01 -18.09 -2.06
N SER A 118 9.70 -16.98 -1.77
CA SER A 118 9.36 -15.66 -2.34
C SER A 118 9.47 -15.63 -3.86
N ARG A 119 10.46 -16.34 -4.44
CA ARG A 119 10.66 -16.36 -5.90
C ARG A 119 9.47 -16.97 -6.65
N ARG A 120 8.90 -18.08 -6.16
CA ARG A 120 7.71 -18.69 -6.76
C ARG A 120 6.46 -17.87 -6.46
N ALA A 121 6.35 -17.29 -5.27
CA ALA A 121 5.22 -16.44 -4.91
C ALA A 121 5.13 -15.21 -5.83
N VAL A 122 6.25 -14.56 -6.16
CA VAL A 122 6.30 -13.46 -7.13
C VAL A 122 5.84 -13.90 -8.52
N LEU A 123 6.34 -15.02 -9.02
CA LEU A 123 5.96 -15.54 -10.35
C LEU A 123 4.47 -15.88 -10.42
N VAL A 124 3.98 -16.68 -9.48
CA VAL A 124 2.56 -17.12 -9.45
C VAL A 124 1.65 -15.93 -9.25
N GLY A 125 2.01 -15.02 -8.31
CA GLY A 125 1.27 -13.78 -8.07
C GLY A 125 1.16 -12.92 -9.33
N GLY A 126 2.27 -12.76 -10.05
CA GLY A 126 2.29 -11.99 -11.30
C GLY A 126 1.43 -12.61 -12.41
N ILE A 127 1.43 -13.93 -12.55
CA ILE A 127 0.56 -14.63 -13.52
C ILE A 127 -0.92 -14.39 -13.17
N ILE A 128 -1.28 -14.52 -11.89
CA ILE A 128 -2.66 -14.29 -11.42
C ILE A 128 -3.08 -12.84 -11.66
N ILE A 129 -2.20 -11.85 -11.41
CA ILE A 129 -2.46 -10.42 -11.71
C ILE A 129 -2.71 -10.22 -13.21
N ALA A 130 -1.86 -10.77 -14.08
CA ALA A 130 -2.03 -10.64 -15.52
C ALA A 130 -3.37 -11.22 -16.00
N CYS A 131 -3.72 -12.42 -15.53
CA CYS A 131 -5.03 -13.03 -15.79
C CYS A 131 -6.18 -12.14 -15.30
N GLY A 132 -6.03 -11.51 -14.14
CA GLY A 132 -7.02 -10.59 -13.59
C GLY A 132 -7.25 -9.36 -14.46
N HIS A 133 -6.18 -8.72 -14.94
CA HIS A 133 -6.30 -7.57 -15.85
C HIS A 133 -6.92 -7.95 -17.19
N PHE A 134 -6.56 -9.09 -17.77
CA PHE A 134 -7.20 -9.57 -18.99
C PHE A 134 -8.66 -9.98 -18.79
N ALA A 135 -9.03 -10.48 -17.59
CA ALA A 135 -10.43 -10.69 -17.25
C ALA A 135 -11.21 -9.38 -17.23
N MET A 136 -10.65 -8.29 -16.65
CA MET A 136 -11.26 -6.95 -16.67
C MET A 136 -11.33 -6.35 -18.08
N ALA A 137 -10.47 -6.77 -18.99
CA ALA A 137 -10.51 -6.37 -20.39
C ALA A 137 -11.68 -7.01 -21.18
N MET A 138 -12.35 -7.99 -20.60
CA MET A 138 -13.54 -8.61 -21.20
C MET A 138 -14.79 -7.81 -20.82
N ASN A 139 -15.68 -7.57 -21.78
CA ASN A 139 -16.92 -6.82 -21.57
C ASN A 139 -17.99 -7.67 -20.87
N SER A 140 -17.80 -7.95 -19.58
CA SER A 140 -18.73 -8.72 -18.75
C SER A 140 -18.57 -8.32 -17.28
N LEU A 141 -19.69 -8.12 -16.57
CA LEU A 141 -19.70 -7.82 -15.15
C LEU A 141 -19.05 -8.94 -14.31
N THR A 142 -19.31 -10.20 -14.67
CA THR A 142 -18.70 -11.36 -14.00
C THR A 142 -17.17 -11.35 -14.16
N SER A 143 -16.67 -11.08 -15.37
CA SER A 143 -15.23 -11.03 -15.61
C SER A 143 -14.58 -9.82 -14.95
N PHE A 144 -15.27 -8.69 -14.84
CA PHE A 144 -14.82 -7.53 -14.08
C PHE A 144 -14.57 -7.88 -12.60
N TYR A 145 -15.56 -8.46 -11.90
CA TYR A 145 -15.38 -8.84 -10.49
C TYR A 145 -14.37 -9.99 -10.31
N ALA A 146 -14.37 -10.97 -11.22
CA ALA A 146 -13.36 -12.02 -11.20
C ALA A 146 -11.95 -11.43 -11.35
N GLY A 147 -11.79 -10.44 -12.23
CA GLY A 147 -10.54 -9.70 -12.40
C GLY A 147 -10.07 -9.00 -11.13
N LEU A 148 -10.96 -8.29 -10.44
CA LEU A 148 -10.63 -7.63 -9.16
C LEU A 148 -10.17 -8.64 -8.10
N VAL A 149 -10.85 -9.79 -7.98
CA VAL A 149 -10.47 -10.85 -7.03
C VAL A 149 -9.10 -11.43 -7.40
N LEU A 150 -8.87 -11.75 -8.67
CA LEU A 150 -7.58 -12.28 -9.14
C LEU A 150 -6.44 -11.29 -8.88
N ILE A 151 -6.63 -10.00 -9.20
CA ILE A 151 -5.61 -8.98 -8.96
C ILE A 151 -5.30 -8.86 -7.45
N ALA A 152 -6.32 -8.87 -6.58
CA ALA A 152 -6.12 -8.80 -5.15
C ALA A 152 -5.33 -10.02 -4.61
N LEU A 153 -5.68 -11.23 -5.04
CA LEU A 153 -4.97 -12.46 -4.67
C LEU A 153 -3.53 -12.47 -5.19
N GLY A 154 -3.34 -12.10 -6.45
CA GLY A 154 -2.02 -12.09 -7.09
C GLY A 154 -1.10 -11.04 -6.48
N THR A 155 -1.59 -9.81 -6.24
CA THR A 155 -0.83 -8.75 -5.58
C THR A 155 -0.49 -9.11 -4.14
N GLY A 156 -1.41 -9.79 -3.44
CA GLY A 156 -1.16 -10.33 -2.11
C GLY A 156 0.04 -11.29 -2.09
N LEU A 157 0.17 -12.15 -3.10
CA LEU A 157 1.34 -13.05 -3.25
C LEU A 157 2.61 -12.30 -3.68
N LEU A 158 2.52 -11.35 -4.60
CA LEU A 158 3.69 -10.71 -5.22
C LEU A 158 4.31 -9.65 -4.31
N LYS A 159 3.52 -8.68 -3.85
CA LYS A 159 3.97 -7.43 -3.22
C LYS A 159 4.91 -7.61 -2.01
N PRO A 160 4.58 -8.43 -0.98
CA PRO A 160 5.47 -8.61 0.16
C PRO A 160 6.75 -9.35 -0.22
N ASN A 161 6.67 -10.24 -1.18
CA ASN A 161 7.72 -11.17 -1.51
C ASN A 161 8.80 -10.57 -2.42
N ILE A 162 8.43 -9.69 -3.35
CA ILE A 162 9.42 -9.03 -4.21
C ILE A 162 10.32 -8.09 -3.40
N SER A 163 9.78 -7.36 -2.42
CA SER A 163 10.56 -6.53 -1.50
C SER A 163 11.51 -7.36 -0.62
N THR A 164 11.05 -8.52 -0.14
CA THR A 164 11.89 -9.48 0.60
C THR A 164 13.06 -9.97 -0.26
N MET A 165 12.81 -10.24 -1.55
CA MET A 165 13.87 -10.64 -2.47
C MET A 165 14.91 -9.54 -2.69
N VAL A 166 14.51 -8.26 -2.78
CA VAL A 166 15.44 -7.13 -2.85
C VAL A 166 16.38 -7.14 -1.65
N GLY A 167 15.82 -7.25 -0.43
CA GLY A 167 16.62 -7.34 0.79
C GLY A 167 17.60 -8.52 0.80
N SER A 168 17.20 -9.66 0.21
CA SER A 168 18.00 -10.88 0.15
C SER A 168 19.13 -10.85 -0.88
N LEU A 169 19.19 -9.82 -1.75
CA LEU A 169 20.31 -9.63 -2.68
C LEU A 169 21.57 -9.09 -1.99
N TYR A 170 21.44 -8.57 -0.77
CA TYR A 170 22.51 -7.92 -0.02
C TYR A 170 22.84 -8.69 1.26
N ALA A 171 24.11 -8.70 1.64
CA ALA A 171 24.48 -9.15 2.98
C ALA A 171 23.89 -8.21 4.05
N PRO A 172 23.68 -8.69 5.29
CA PRO A 172 23.08 -7.87 6.35
C PRO A 172 23.84 -6.58 6.67
N ASP A 173 25.15 -6.56 6.44
CA ASP A 173 26.10 -5.48 6.67
C ASP A 173 26.51 -4.73 5.38
N ASP A 174 25.91 -5.02 4.23
CA ASP A 174 26.21 -4.35 2.96
C ASP A 174 25.65 -2.91 2.96
N GLU A 175 26.51 -1.91 2.99
CA GLU A 175 26.17 -0.49 2.99
C GLU A 175 25.36 -0.06 1.74
N ARG A 176 25.43 -0.81 0.63
CA ARG A 176 24.68 -0.54 -0.60
C ARG A 176 23.20 -0.93 -0.50
N ARG A 177 22.80 -1.67 0.54
CA ARG A 177 21.44 -2.20 0.68
C ARG A 177 20.38 -1.09 0.66
N ASP A 178 20.59 0.01 1.40
CA ASP A 178 19.62 1.11 1.46
C ASP A 178 19.53 1.87 0.12
N ALA A 179 20.66 2.05 -0.56
CA ALA A 179 20.67 2.60 -1.92
C ALA A 179 19.94 1.67 -2.91
N GLY A 180 20.10 0.35 -2.77
CA GLY A 180 19.37 -0.64 -3.57
C GLY A 180 17.86 -0.56 -3.38
N PHE A 181 17.38 -0.39 -2.16
CA PHE A 181 15.96 -0.13 -1.89
C PHE A 181 15.48 1.20 -2.47
N SER A 182 16.32 2.24 -2.45
CA SER A 182 15.99 3.54 -3.07
C SER A 182 15.83 3.42 -4.59
N ILE A 183 16.69 2.65 -5.26
CA ILE A 183 16.56 2.35 -6.69
C ILE A 183 15.27 1.56 -6.95
N PHE A 184 14.99 0.54 -6.14
CA PHE A 184 13.76 -0.25 -6.25
C PHE A 184 12.50 0.64 -6.10
N TYR A 185 12.50 1.55 -5.12
CA TYR A 185 11.42 2.51 -4.88
C TYR A 185 11.24 3.50 -6.05
N MET A 186 12.32 3.89 -6.71
CA MET A 186 12.24 4.69 -7.95
C MET A 186 11.49 3.92 -9.05
N GLY A 187 11.67 2.60 -9.17
CA GLY A 187 10.91 1.76 -10.10
C GLY A 187 9.41 1.77 -9.80
N ILE A 188 9.01 1.72 -8.52
CA ILE A 188 7.61 1.84 -8.09
C ILE A 188 7.01 3.14 -8.62
N ASN A 189 7.68 4.27 -8.39
CA ASN A 189 7.16 5.58 -8.77
C ASN A 189 7.18 5.82 -10.29
N LEU A 190 8.15 5.26 -11.00
CA LEU A 190 8.19 5.32 -12.47
C LEU A 190 7.01 4.55 -13.07
N GLY A 191 6.71 3.36 -12.56
CA GLY A 191 5.54 2.58 -12.97
C GLY A 191 4.23 3.32 -12.67
N ALA A 192 4.09 3.88 -11.47
CA ALA A 192 2.93 4.63 -11.05
C ALA A 192 2.73 5.95 -11.83
N PHE A 193 3.82 6.58 -12.27
CA PHE A 193 3.78 7.76 -13.12
C PHE A 193 3.29 7.44 -14.54
N LEU A 194 3.88 6.43 -15.19
CA LEU A 194 3.61 6.09 -16.58
C LEU A 194 2.22 5.46 -16.77
N ALA A 195 1.74 4.72 -15.78
CA ALA A 195 0.54 3.92 -15.88
C ALA A 195 -0.73 4.72 -16.22
N PRO A 196 -1.13 5.75 -15.44
CA PRO A 196 -2.33 6.51 -15.73
C PRO A 196 -2.24 7.26 -17.07
N LEU A 197 -1.03 7.63 -17.50
CA LEU A 197 -0.83 8.31 -18.78
C LEU A 197 -1.25 7.39 -19.94
N VAL A 198 -0.81 6.14 -19.93
CA VAL A 198 -1.14 5.16 -20.98
C VAL A 198 -2.57 4.68 -20.84
N THR A 199 -2.96 4.18 -19.67
CA THR A 199 -4.28 3.58 -19.47
C THR A 199 -5.40 4.62 -19.56
N GLY A 200 -5.17 5.83 -19.03
CA GLY A 200 -6.11 6.96 -19.15
C GLY A 200 -6.30 7.42 -20.59
N TYR A 201 -5.22 7.49 -21.38
CA TYR A 201 -5.32 7.79 -22.81
C TYR A 201 -6.20 6.76 -23.54
N LEU A 202 -5.94 5.48 -23.31
CA LEU A 202 -6.71 4.40 -23.95
C LEU A 202 -8.17 4.34 -23.48
N ALA A 203 -8.45 4.71 -22.24
CA ALA A 203 -9.81 4.65 -21.69
C ALA A 203 -10.65 5.89 -22.06
N GLN A 204 -10.06 7.10 -21.97
CA GLN A 204 -10.83 8.34 -21.97
C GLN A 204 -10.60 9.23 -23.18
N SER A 205 -9.47 9.10 -23.92
CA SER A 205 -9.11 10.03 -24.99
C SER A 205 -10.09 9.98 -26.17
N PRO A 206 -10.66 11.13 -26.61
CA PRO A 206 -11.47 11.18 -27.82
C PRO A 206 -10.73 10.75 -29.07
N SER A 207 -9.43 11.06 -29.17
CA SER A 207 -8.60 10.68 -30.33
C SER A 207 -8.43 9.15 -30.41
N TRP A 208 -8.26 8.46 -29.27
CA TRP A 208 -8.21 7.01 -29.25
C TRP A 208 -9.56 6.39 -29.60
N LYS A 209 -10.66 6.92 -29.07
CA LYS A 209 -12.01 6.45 -29.42
C LYS A 209 -12.28 6.58 -30.93
N ALA A 210 -11.84 7.69 -31.56
CA ALA A 210 -11.93 7.84 -33.01
C ALA A 210 -11.08 6.82 -33.76
N GLN A 211 -9.87 6.51 -33.28
CA GLN A 211 -9.04 5.46 -33.87
C GLN A 211 -9.69 4.07 -33.76
N LEU A 212 -10.34 3.75 -32.63
CA LEU A 212 -11.09 2.49 -32.47
C LEU A 212 -12.18 2.34 -33.53
N VAL A 213 -12.94 3.41 -33.79
CA VAL A 213 -13.94 3.43 -34.87
C VAL A 213 -13.31 3.16 -36.22
N ASN A 214 -12.18 3.82 -36.53
CA ASN A 214 -11.47 3.63 -37.80
C ASN A 214 -10.94 2.18 -37.97
N MET A 215 -10.62 1.51 -36.86
CA MET A 215 -10.18 0.12 -36.84
C MET A 215 -11.36 -0.88 -36.82
N GLY A 216 -12.61 -0.42 -36.81
CA GLY A 216 -13.81 -1.26 -36.75
C GLY A 216 -14.17 -1.76 -35.33
N PHE A 217 -13.56 -1.19 -34.29
CA PHE A 217 -13.91 -1.51 -32.90
C PHE A 217 -14.96 -0.54 -32.33
N ASN A 218 -15.73 -1.04 -31.37
CA ASN A 218 -16.71 -0.20 -30.64
C ASN A 218 -15.97 0.75 -29.69
N PRO A 219 -16.13 2.09 -29.82
CA PRO A 219 -15.48 3.07 -28.94
C PRO A 219 -15.96 3.01 -27.48
N LEU A 220 -17.12 2.44 -27.21
CA LEU A 220 -17.61 2.21 -25.84
C LEU A 220 -16.74 1.21 -25.06
N HIS A 221 -15.98 0.37 -25.76
CA HIS A 221 -15.04 -0.56 -25.13
C HIS A 221 -13.67 0.09 -24.82
N SER A 222 -13.51 1.40 -24.95
CA SER A 222 -12.24 2.10 -24.69
C SER A 222 -11.70 1.82 -23.27
N TRP A 223 -12.55 1.71 -22.24
CA TRP A 223 -12.16 1.36 -20.88
C TRP A 223 -11.47 -0.01 -20.80
N HIS A 224 -11.96 -0.99 -21.55
CA HIS A 224 -11.38 -2.34 -21.58
C HIS A 224 -10.00 -2.35 -22.22
N TRP A 225 -9.70 -1.45 -23.17
CA TRP A 225 -8.35 -1.25 -23.69
C TRP A 225 -7.40 -0.71 -22.62
N GLY A 226 -7.87 0.18 -21.76
CA GLY A 226 -7.11 0.64 -20.59
C GLY A 226 -6.76 -0.50 -19.63
N PHE A 227 -7.72 -1.36 -19.31
CA PHE A 227 -7.48 -2.55 -18.47
C PHE A 227 -6.57 -3.57 -19.16
N ALA A 228 -6.73 -3.79 -20.48
CA ALA A 228 -5.85 -4.64 -21.27
C ALA A 228 -4.39 -4.15 -21.23
N ALA A 229 -4.16 -2.84 -21.35
CA ALA A 229 -2.82 -2.26 -21.28
C ALA A 229 -2.14 -2.52 -19.92
N ALA A 230 -2.90 -2.51 -18.82
CA ALA A 230 -2.40 -2.93 -17.52
C ALA A 230 -1.96 -4.41 -17.53
N GLY A 231 -2.74 -5.29 -18.16
CA GLY A 231 -2.41 -6.71 -18.34
C GLY A 231 -1.15 -6.91 -19.19
N VAL A 232 -1.02 -6.17 -20.27
CA VAL A 232 0.18 -6.17 -21.13
C VAL A 232 1.41 -5.72 -20.33
N GLY A 233 1.29 -4.63 -19.55
CA GLY A 233 2.36 -4.18 -18.66
C GLY A 233 2.81 -5.26 -17.68
N MET A 234 1.86 -5.93 -17.02
CA MET A 234 2.19 -7.05 -16.12
C MET A 234 2.89 -8.20 -16.86
N THR A 235 2.46 -8.48 -18.08
CA THR A 235 3.09 -9.51 -18.92
C THR A 235 4.54 -9.16 -19.24
N PHE A 236 4.86 -7.89 -19.54
CA PHE A 236 6.25 -7.44 -19.69
C PHE A 236 7.07 -7.64 -18.42
N GLY A 237 6.50 -7.32 -17.25
CA GLY A 237 7.14 -7.58 -15.96
C GLY A 237 7.47 -9.07 -15.77
N LEU A 238 6.52 -9.95 -16.07
CA LEU A 238 6.70 -11.41 -16.02
C LEU A 238 7.77 -11.91 -17.00
N LEU A 239 7.76 -11.41 -18.23
CA LEU A 239 8.78 -11.77 -19.23
C LEU A 239 10.18 -11.41 -18.75
N VAL A 240 10.37 -10.19 -18.22
CA VAL A 240 11.65 -9.77 -17.64
C VAL A 240 12.04 -10.68 -16.47
N TYR A 241 11.08 -10.98 -15.58
CA TYR A 241 11.31 -11.80 -14.41
C TYR A 241 11.73 -13.24 -14.77
N VAL A 242 11.08 -13.85 -15.76
CA VAL A 242 11.38 -15.21 -16.22
C VAL A 242 12.69 -15.26 -17.02
N LEU A 243 12.84 -14.39 -18.02
CA LEU A 243 14.02 -14.38 -18.91
C LEU A 243 15.32 -14.06 -18.17
N LYS A 244 15.25 -13.21 -17.14
CA LYS A 244 16.41 -12.86 -16.31
C LYS A 244 16.43 -13.64 -14.98
N GLY A 245 15.63 -14.67 -14.83
CA GLY A 245 15.43 -15.44 -13.59
C GLY A 245 16.70 -16.11 -13.06
N ALA A 246 17.69 -16.41 -13.91
CA ALA A 246 19.00 -16.93 -13.49
C ALA A 246 19.73 -15.98 -12.54
N ARG A 247 19.53 -14.64 -12.67
CA ARG A 247 20.11 -13.63 -11.80
C ARG A 247 19.53 -13.64 -10.38
N LEU A 248 18.42 -14.35 -10.18
CA LEU A 248 17.69 -14.47 -8.92
C LEU A 248 17.75 -15.90 -8.34
N ALA A 249 18.56 -16.79 -8.95
CA ALA A 249 18.55 -18.20 -8.57
C ALA A 249 18.95 -18.48 -7.12
N HIS A 250 19.75 -17.58 -6.53
CA HIS A 250 20.27 -17.68 -5.15
C HIS A 250 19.34 -17.07 -4.09
N VAL A 251 18.27 -16.33 -4.47
CA VAL A 251 17.37 -15.66 -3.54
C VAL A 251 15.94 -16.15 -3.66
N GLY A 252 15.19 -16.09 -2.55
CA GLY A 252 13.75 -16.39 -2.52
C GLY A 252 13.39 -17.85 -2.75
N ASN A 253 14.32 -18.76 -2.50
CA ASN A 253 14.09 -20.21 -2.64
C ASN A 253 13.07 -20.73 -1.60
N PRO A 254 12.37 -21.85 -1.90
CA PRO A 254 11.48 -22.47 -0.94
C PRO A 254 12.19 -22.82 0.38
N PRO A 255 11.50 -22.71 1.53
CA PRO A 255 12.09 -23.10 2.80
C PRO A 255 12.48 -24.59 2.76
N PRO A 256 13.64 -24.96 3.36
CA PRO A 256 14.09 -26.34 3.37
C PRO A 256 13.06 -27.24 4.07
N LYS A 257 12.93 -28.47 3.61
CA LYS A 257 12.14 -29.49 4.31
C LYS A 257 12.99 -30.00 5.47
N ILE A 258 12.57 -29.71 6.71
CA ILE A 258 13.21 -30.24 7.90
C ILE A 258 12.46 -31.52 8.28
N GLU A 259 13.18 -32.63 8.40
CA GLU A 259 12.61 -33.90 8.84
C GLU A 259 11.97 -33.76 10.23
N GLY A 260 10.78 -34.32 10.41
CA GLY A 260 10.01 -34.22 11.66
C GLY A 260 9.24 -32.93 11.86
N VAL A 261 9.46 -31.89 11.06
CA VAL A 261 8.71 -30.61 11.13
C VAL A 261 7.57 -30.60 10.12
N ARG A 262 6.34 -30.64 10.63
CA ARG A 262 5.15 -30.50 9.79
C ARG A 262 4.97 -29.05 9.31
N ARG A 263 4.57 -28.87 8.05
CA ARG A 263 4.18 -27.56 7.53
C ARG A 263 2.99 -27.00 8.31
N PRO A 264 2.94 -25.67 8.57
CA PRO A 264 1.94 -25.08 9.47
C PRO A 264 0.58 -24.86 8.78
N TRP A 265 -0.04 -25.92 8.25
CA TRP A 265 -1.33 -25.86 7.55
C TRP A 265 -2.46 -25.26 8.40
N ALA A 266 -2.52 -25.61 9.68
CA ALA A 266 -3.53 -25.06 10.59
C ALA A 266 -3.37 -23.54 10.76
N ARG A 267 -2.12 -23.04 10.81
CA ARG A 267 -1.85 -21.60 10.87
C ARG A 267 -2.22 -20.92 9.55
N LEU A 268 -1.93 -21.53 8.40
CA LEU A 268 -2.35 -21.03 7.09
C LEU A 268 -3.87 -20.89 7.03
N LEU A 269 -4.60 -21.93 7.43
CA LEU A 269 -6.06 -21.90 7.49
C LEU A 269 -6.56 -20.79 8.42
N GLY A 270 -5.94 -20.62 9.60
CA GLY A 270 -6.28 -19.55 10.54
C GLY A 270 -6.07 -18.16 9.95
N VAL A 271 -4.94 -17.91 9.28
CA VAL A 271 -4.67 -16.62 8.60
C VAL A 271 -5.66 -16.40 7.45
N ALA A 272 -5.95 -17.42 6.64
CA ALA A 272 -6.89 -17.32 5.52
C ALA A 272 -8.31 -17.02 6.02
N LEU A 273 -8.81 -17.77 7.01
CA LEU A 273 -10.13 -17.56 7.61
C LEU A 273 -10.23 -16.20 8.30
N GLY A 274 -9.19 -15.79 9.03
CA GLY A 274 -9.12 -14.48 9.67
C GLY A 274 -9.17 -13.33 8.66
N SER A 275 -8.43 -13.46 7.55
CA SER A 275 -8.47 -12.48 6.45
C SER A 275 -9.85 -12.43 5.80
N ALA A 276 -10.46 -13.58 5.51
CA ALA A 276 -11.79 -13.65 4.92
C ALA A 276 -12.86 -13.08 5.86
N ALA A 277 -12.80 -13.39 7.15
CA ALA A 277 -13.71 -12.84 8.17
C ALA A 277 -13.59 -11.32 8.28
N LEU A 278 -12.36 -10.77 8.25
CA LEU A 278 -12.15 -9.33 8.29
C LEU A 278 -12.67 -8.66 7.02
N ILE A 279 -12.44 -9.22 5.83
CA ILE A 279 -13.02 -8.71 4.57
C ILE A 279 -14.54 -8.69 4.65
N ALA A 280 -15.17 -9.77 5.13
CA ALA A 280 -16.61 -9.86 5.27
C ALA A 280 -17.16 -8.83 6.28
N ALA A 281 -16.52 -8.68 7.44
CA ALA A 281 -16.90 -7.70 8.46
C ALA A 281 -16.77 -6.27 7.94
N MET A 282 -15.69 -5.96 7.23
CA MET A 282 -15.46 -4.63 6.65
C MET A 282 -16.39 -4.36 5.46
N LYS A 283 -16.80 -5.39 4.69
CA LYS A 283 -17.86 -5.22 3.68
C LYS A 283 -19.20 -4.91 4.35
N ALA A 284 -19.53 -5.58 5.45
CA ALA A 284 -20.74 -5.28 6.22
C ALA A 284 -20.76 -3.84 6.78
N SER A 285 -19.60 -3.20 6.96
CA SER A 285 -19.53 -1.80 7.41
C SER A 285 -20.10 -0.80 6.41
N ASP A 286 -20.29 -1.17 5.15
CA ASP A 286 -20.96 -0.33 4.14
C ASP A 286 -22.45 -0.13 4.48
N GLU A 287 -23.08 -1.12 5.12
CA GLU A 287 -24.46 -1.06 5.61
C GLU A 287 -24.55 -0.64 7.09
N TYR A 288 -23.52 -1.02 7.90
CA TYR A 288 -23.47 -0.80 9.34
C TYR A 288 -22.24 0.01 9.75
N PRO A 289 -22.24 1.35 9.58
CA PRO A 289 -21.07 2.20 9.92
C PRO A 289 -20.61 2.08 11.38
N ALA A 290 -21.49 1.65 12.28
CA ALA A 290 -21.15 1.41 13.69
C ALA A 290 -20.01 0.39 13.87
N LEU A 291 -19.80 -0.53 12.92
CA LEU A 291 -18.69 -1.48 12.95
C LEU A 291 -17.33 -0.77 12.84
N VAL A 292 -17.24 0.31 12.06
CA VAL A 292 -16.03 1.12 11.94
C VAL A 292 -15.72 1.81 13.27
N TYR A 293 -16.73 2.44 13.89
CA TYR A 293 -16.54 3.09 15.19
C TYR A 293 -16.19 2.10 16.29
N GLY A 294 -16.80 0.91 16.27
CA GLY A 294 -16.47 -0.19 17.19
C GLY A 294 -15.01 -0.66 17.03
N LEU A 295 -14.52 -0.73 15.80
CA LEU A 295 -13.12 -1.09 15.53
C LEU A 295 -12.15 -0.04 16.09
N PHE A 296 -12.40 1.25 15.87
CA PHE A 296 -11.59 2.32 16.47
C PHE A 296 -11.65 2.29 18.00
N GLY A 297 -12.83 2.06 18.58
CA GLY A 297 -12.99 1.90 20.03
C GLY A 297 -12.14 0.75 20.57
N LEU A 298 -12.16 -0.40 19.90
CA LEU A 298 -11.34 -1.55 20.26
C LEU A 298 -9.84 -1.26 20.19
N GLN A 299 -9.40 -0.54 19.17
CA GLN A 299 -8.00 -0.11 19.02
C GLN A 299 -7.58 0.80 20.19
N ILE A 300 -8.42 1.77 20.58
CA ILE A 300 -8.15 2.67 21.71
C ILE A 300 -8.05 1.86 23.01
N VAL A 301 -8.98 0.93 23.25
CA VAL A 301 -8.94 0.02 24.41
C VAL A 301 -7.65 -0.78 24.44
N ALA A 302 -7.21 -1.29 23.28
CA ALA A 302 -5.94 -2.02 23.18
C ALA A 302 -4.73 -1.13 23.51
N VAL A 303 -4.70 0.12 23.01
CA VAL A 303 -3.65 1.10 23.38
C VAL A 303 -3.59 1.29 24.88
N LEU A 304 -4.72 1.54 25.52
CA LEU A 304 -4.79 1.77 26.97
C LEU A 304 -4.39 0.52 27.73
N PHE A 305 -4.88 -0.66 27.34
CA PHE A 305 -4.53 -1.93 27.97
C PHE A 305 -3.01 -2.17 28.01
N PHE A 306 -2.32 -1.99 26.88
CA PHE A 306 -0.88 -2.18 26.80
C PHE A 306 -0.09 -1.04 27.47
N ALA A 307 -0.57 0.19 27.40
CA ALA A 307 0.09 1.36 28.00
C ALA A 307 0.15 1.29 29.54
N PHE A 308 -0.88 0.75 30.17
CA PHE A 308 -0.95 0.62 31.64
C PHE A 308 -0.19 -0.61 32.19
N ARG A 309 0.31 -1.49 31.32
CA ARG A 309 1.19 -2.58 31.74
C ARG A 309 2.56 -2.04 32.17
N ARG A 310 3.20 -2.73 33.10
CA ARG A 310 4.47 -2.28 33.70
C ARG A 310 5.69 -2.65 32.86
N ASP A 311 5.60 -3.67 32.03
CA ASP A 311 6.71 -4.17 31.21
C ASP A 311 7.00 -3.29 29.99
N ALA A 312 8.28 -3.23 29.60
CA ALA A 312 8.75 -2.37 28.52
C ALA A 312 8.19 -2.78 27.14
N ASP A 313 8.01 -4.08 26.88
CA ASP A 313 7.50 -4.58 25.62
C ASP A 313 6.04 -4.14 25.41
N SER A 314 5.20 -4.24 26.44
CA SER A 314 3.81 -3.76 26.39
C SER A 314 3.74 -2.26 26.10
N LYS A 315 4.60 -1.44 26.72
CA LYS A 315 4.65 0.01 26.41
C LYS A 315 5.03 0.30 24.97
N ARG A 316 6.00 -0.44 24.40
CA ARG A 316 6.36 -0.32 22.99
C ARG A 316 5.21 -0.75 22.08
N ILE A 317 4.48 -1.82 22.43
CA ILE A 317 3.28 -2.25 21.70
C ILE A 317 2.21 -1.14 21.73
N ALA A 318 1.99 -0.47 22.86
CA ALA A 318 1.07 0.66 22.94
C ALA A 318 1.50 1.79 21.99
N ALA A 319 2.79 2.14 21.93
CA ALA A 319 3.30 3.13 20.99
C ALA A 319 3.08 2.70 19.52
N ILE A 320 3.32 1.42 19.20
CA ILE A 320 3.06 0.85 17.87
C ILE A 320 1.58 1.01 17.50
N LEU A 321 0.65 0.74 18.42
CA LEU A 321 -0.78 0.88 18.17
C LEU A 321 -1.20 2.35 17.98
N VAL A 322 -0.57 3.32 18.65
CA VAL A 322 -0.80 4.75 18.38
C VAL A 322 -0.37 5.12 16.97
N PHE A 323 0.81 4.66 16.53
CA PHE A 323 1.27 4.88 15.16
C PHE A 323 0.38 4.18 14.13
N PHE A 324 -0.14 3.00 14.47
CA PHE A 324 -1.09 2.27 13.64
C PHE A 324 -2.37 3.09 13.38
N ILE A 325 -2.99 3.61 14.45
CA ILE A 325 -4.20 4.45 14.33
C ILE A 325 -3.90 5.71 13.52
N ALA A 326 -2.78 6.37 13.78
CA ALA A 326 -2.38 7.57 13.04
C ALA A 326 -2.14 7.27 11.54
N ALA A 327 -1.53 6.13 11.22
CA ALA A 327 -1.34 5.69 9.84
C ALA A 327 -2.67 5.34 9.16
N GLU A 328 -3.59 4.67 9.86
CA GLU A 328 -4.93 4.34 9.37
C GLU A 328 -5.70 5.63 8.99
N ILE A 329 -5.69 6.63 9.86
CA ILE A 329 -6.33 7.94 9.60
C ILE A 329 -5.67 8.63 8.41
N PHE A 330 -4.34 8.62 8.33
CA PHE A 330 -3.62 9.20 7.19
C PHE A 330 -4.02 8.54 5.88
N TRP A 331 -3.97 7.21 5.81
CA TRP A 331 -4.32 6.46 4.60
C TRP A 331 -5.80 6.61 4.24
N ALA A 332 -6.70 6.79 5.21
CA ALA A 332 -8.12 7.03 4.95
C ALA A 332 -8.39 8.31 4.13
N LEU A 333 -7.56 9.35 4.29
CA LEU A 333 -7.68 10.56 3.48
C LEU A 333 -6.83 10.47 2.21
N PHE A 334 -5.59 10.01 2.32
CA PHE A 334 -4.66 9.93 1.20
C PHE A 334 -5.21 9.03 0.06
N GLU A 335 -5.78 7.89 0.40
CA GLU A 335 -6.27 6.90 -0.57
C GLU A 335 -7.56 7.33 -1.29
N GLN A 336 -8.20 8.43 -0.84
CA GLN A 336 -9.28 9.06 -1.60
C GLN A 336 -8.82 9.70 -2.92
N THR A 337 -7.52 9.77 -3.17
CA THR A 337 -6.98 10.17 -4.49
C THR A 337 -7.52 9.32 -5.63
N GLY A 338 -7.72 8.03 -5.40
CA GLY A 338 -8.27 7.11 -6.40
C GLY A 338 -9.81 7.01 -6.41
N SER A 339 -10.50 7.70 -5.52
CA SER A 339 -11.98 7.73 -5.45
C SER A 339 -12.52 9.16 -5.48
N THR A 340 -12.70 9.80 -4.33
CA THR A 340 -13.27 11.15 -4.21
C THR A 340 -12.54 12.18 -5.09
N ILE A 341 -11.20 12.20 -5.01
CA ILE A 341 -10.40 13.18 -5.76
C ILE A 341 -10.37 12.85 -7.25
N ALA A 342 -10.42 11.57 -7.62
CA ALA A 342 -10.56 11.17 -9.02
C ALA A 342 -11.91 11.66 -9.61
N LEU A 343 -13.02 11.54 -8.85
CA LEU A 343 -14.32 12.07 -9.27
C LEU A 343 -14.33 13.60 -9.35
N PHE A 344 -13.72 14.28 -8.38
CA PHE A 344 -13.57 15.74 -8.41
C PHE A 344 -12.76 16.20 -9.64
N ALA A 345 -11.69 15.47 -9.95
CA ALA A 345 -10.86 15.71 -11.12
C ALA A 345 -11.63 15.54 -12.44
N ASP A 346 -12.46 14.52 -12.54
CA ASP A 346 -13.21 14.19 -13.74
C ASP A 346 -14.39 15.14 -13.97
N GLN A 347 -15.21 15.33 -12.95
CA GLN A 347 -16.49 16.01 -13.05
C GLN A 347 -16.38 17.53 -12.88
N LEU A 348 -15.49 17.99 -12.01
CA LEU A 348 -15.48 19.37 -11.48
C LEU A 348 -14.21 20.16 -11.83
N THR A 349 -13.20 19.55 -12.43
CA THR A 349 -11.96 20.22 -12.80
C THR A 349 -11.85 20.40 -14.31
N ARG A 350 -11.34 21.55 -14.76
CA ARG A 350 -10.98 21.78 -16.17
C ARG A 350 -9.72 20.96 -16.48
N ASN A 351 -9.87 19.85 -17.20
CA ASN A 351 -8.78 18.98 -17.60
C ASN A 351 -8.14 19.50 -18.91
N GLU A 352 -7.62 20.73 -18.83
CA GLU A 352 -7.01 21.45 -19.94
C GLU A 352 -5.84 22.30 -19.45
N VAL A 353 -4.73 22.26 -20.16
CA VAL A 353 -3.54 23.10 -19.93
C VAL A 353 -3.07 23.64 -21.27
N LEU A 354 -2.90 24.96 -21.38
CA LEU A 354 -2.45 25.66 -22.60
C LEU A 354 -3.27 25.31 -23.87
N GLY A 355 -4.58 25.14 -23.71
CA GLY A 355 -5.49 24.79 -24.81
C GLY A 355 -5.52 23.30 -25.18
N ALA A 356 -4.72 22.45 -24.55
CA ALA A 356 -4.73 21.01 -24.76
C ALA A 356 -5.51 20.29 -23.65
N SER A 357 -6.57 19.57 -24.01
CA SER A 357 -7.33 18.72 -23.08
C SER A 357 -6.62 17.39 -22.83
N PHE A 358 -6.74 16.86 -21.62
CA PHE A 358 -6.15 15.60 -21.22
C PHE A 358 -7.11 14.74 -20.38
N PRO A 359 -6.94 13.39 -20.37
CA PRO A 359 -7.74 12.47 -19.56
C PRO A 359 -7.67 12.76 -18.06
N SER A 360 -8.80 12.76 -17.37
CA SER A 360 -8.85 12.99 -15.91
C SER A 360 -8.04 11.96 -15.11
N ALA A 361 -7.91 10.72 -15.60
CA ALA A 361 -7.07 9.69 -15.00
C ALA A 361 -5.58 10.11 -14.86
N TRP A 362 -5.08 11.06 -15.68
CA TRP A 362 -3.70 11.54 -15.62
C TRP A 362 -3.36 12.22 -14.30
N TRP A 363 -4.34 12.72 -13.56
CA TRP A 363 -4.14 13.29 -12.24
C TRP A 363 -3.52 12.28 -11.24
N GLN A 364 -3.74 10.99 -11.45
CA GLN A 364 -3.14 9.95 -10.61
C GLN A 364 -1.61 9.89 -10.72
N SER A 365 -1.03 10.41 -11.83
CA SER A 365 0.43 10.49 -12.01
C SER A 365 1.08 11.63 -11.21
N VAL A 366 0.31 12.63 -10.76
CA VAL A 366 0.85 13.85 -10.13
C VAL A 366 1.52 13.56 -8.78
N ASN A 367 0.97 12.63 -8.00
CA ASN A 367 1.63 12.20 -6.76
C ASN A 367 3.04 11.65 -7.03
N SER A 368 3.18 10.76 -8.01
CA SER A 368 4.49 10.17 -8.36
C SER A 368 5.50 11.21 -8.82
N ILE A 369 5.06 12.25 -9.54
CA ILE A 369 5.92 13.39 -9.90
C ILE A 369 6.43 14.07 -8.64
N TRP A 370 5.53 14.41 -7.71
CA TRP A 370 5.90 15.05 -6.46
C TRP A 370 6.82 14.17 -5.61
N VAL A 371 6.59 12.86 -5.55
CA VAL A 371 7.50 11.91 -4.84
C VAL A 371 8.90 11.98 -5.43
N ILE A 372 9.04 11.90 -6.77
CA ILE A 372 10.34 11.95 -7.45
C ILE A 372 11.07 13.27 -7.17
N LEU A 373 10.35 14.40 -7.18
CA LEU A 373 10.93 15.71 -6.93
C LEU A 373 11.26 15.95 -5.45
N LEU A 374 10.41 15.51 -4.53
CA LEU A 374 10.55 15.78 -3.09
C LEU A 374 11.45 14.78 -2.37
N ALA A 375 11.61 13.56 -2.83
CA ALA A 375 12.44 12.57 -2.15
C ALA A 375 13.90 13.04 -1.94
N PRO A 376 14.61 13.60 -2.95
CA PRO A 376 15.94 14.18 -2.74
C PRO A 376 15.94 15.37 -1.77
N VAL A 377 14.89 16.21 -1.80
CA VAL A 377 14.74 17.36 -0.90
C VAL A 377 14.61 16.90 0.54
N PHE A 378 13.77 15.90 0.80
CA PHE A 378 13.60 15.33 2.15
C PHE A 378 14.87 14.60 2.62
N ALA A 379 15.55 13.86 1.74
CA ALA A 379 16.83 13.24 2.08
C ALA A 379 17.86 14.29 2.51
N PHE A 380 18.01 15.37 1.74
CA PHE A 380 18.90 16.50 2.08
C PHE A 380 18.47 17.17 3.39
N LEU A 381 17.17 17.41 3.57
CA LEU A 381 16.61 18.03 4.78
C LEU A 381 16.95 17.22 6.04
N TRP A 382 16.75 15.91 5.99
CA TRP A 382 17.06 15.05 7.14
C TRP A 382 18.55 14.99 7.47
N ILE A 383 19.43 14.94 6.46
CA ILE A 383 20.88 15.00 6.66
C ILE A 383 21.25 16.34 7.32
N ARG A 384 20.73 17.47 6.81
CA ARG A 384 21.06 18.81 7.32
C ARG A 384 20.55 19.05 8.73
N LEU A 385 19.37 18.54 9.08
CA LEU A 385 18.82 18.67 10.43
C LEU A 385 19.54 17.78 11.46
N GLY A 386 20.09 16.64 11.05
CA GLY A 386 20.80 15.72 11.94
C GLY A 386 20.02 15.44 13.23
N HIS A 387 20.58 15.82 14.39
CA HIS A 387 19.95 15.62 15.70
C HIS A 387 18.75 16.57 15.97
N ARG A 388 18.57 17.62 15.19
CA ARG A 388 17.44 18.56 15.32
C ARG A 388 16.18 18.10 14.57
N GLN A 389 16.22 16.93 13.97
CA GLN A 389 15.04 16.36 13.31
C GLN A 389 13.86 16.24 14.29
N PRO A 390 12.62 16.48 13.84
CA PRO A 390 11.43 16.16 14.63
C PRO A 390 11.43 14.68 15.03
N SER A 391 10.95 14.38 16.24
CA SER A 391 10.80 12.97 16.66
C SER A 391 9.80 12.23 15.78
N SER A 392 9.88 10.89 15.74
CA SER A 392 8.97 10.07 14.94
C SER A 392 7.48 10.39 15.19
N PRO A 393 7.00 10.53 16.45
CA PRO A 393 5.62 10.97 16.68
C PRO A 393 5.30 12.36 16.11
N MET A 394 6.24 13.31 16.17
CA MET A 394 6.04 14.64 15.61
C MET A 394 5.98 14.61 14.07
N LYS A 395 6.75 13.75 13.42
CA LYS A 395 6.67 13.57 11.96
C LYS A 395 5.29 13.02 11.54
N PHE A 396 4.69 12.14 12.35
CA PHE A 396 3.30 11.69 12.14
C PHE A 396 2.28 12.81 12.32
N VAL A 397 2.45 13.67 13.34
CA VAL A 397 1.61 14.87 13.52
C VAL A 397 1.68 15.76 12.27
N LEU A 398 2.89 16.04 11.77
CA LEU A 398 3.08 16.85 10.56
C LEU A 398 2.50 16.18 9.32
N GLY A 399 2.59 14.85 9.21
CA GLY A 399 1.98 14.08 8.11
C GLY A 399 0.44 14.20 8.11
N LEU A 400 -0.19 14.01 9.28
CA LEU A 400 -1.64 14.20 9.43
C LEU A 400 -2.05 15.66 9.18
N LEU A 401 -1.27 16.63 9.64
CA LEU A 401 -1.51 18.04 9.36
C LEU A 401 -1.52 18.33 7.86
N CYS A 402 -0.53 17.83 7.11
CA CYS A 402 -0.43 18.05 5.68
C CYS A 402 -1.62 17.44 4.92
N VAL A 403 -2.02 16.21 5.26
CA VAL A 403 -3.19 15.60 4.61
C VAL A 403 -4.49 16.29 4.99
N GLY A 404 -4.64 16.78 6.23
CA GLY A 404 -5.77 17.60 6.67
C GLY A 404 -5.83 18.94 5.93
N LEU A 405 -4.69 19.60 5.79
CA LEU A 405 -4.57 20.85 5.04
C LEU A 405 -4.88 20.65 3.54
N SER A 406 -4.59 19.48 2.95
CA SER A 406 -4.94 19.20 1.55
C SER A 406 -6.46 19.19 1.33
N PHE A 407 -7.22 18.65 2.29
CA PHE A 407 -8.69 18.68 2.27
C PHE A 407 -9.25 20.06 2.56
N LEU A 408 -8.62 20.82 3.46
CA LEU A 408 -8.99 22.22 3.69
C LEU A 408 -8.70 23.10 2.46
N TRP A 409 -7.61 22.84 1.75
CA TRP A 409 -7.22 23.51 0.50
C TRP A 409 -8.27 23.37 -0.60
N ILE A 410 -8.94 22.23 -0.71
CA ILE A 410 -9.93 21.99 -1.75
C ILE A 410 -11.32 22.59 -1.43
N VAL A 411 -11.59 23.00 -0.17
CA VAL A 411 -12.89 23.59 0.24
C VAL A 411 -13.27 24.82 -0.59
N PRO A 412 -12.41 25.82 -0.80
CA PRO A 412 -12.73 26.96 -1.68
C PRO A 412 -12.99 26.51 -3.12
N ALA A 413 -12.21 25.56 -3.62
CA ALA A 413 -12.43 25.02 -4.98
C ALA A 413 -13.82 24.39 -5.10
N ALA A 414 -14.25 23.62 -4.10
CA ALA A 414 -15.58 23.03 -4.07
C ALA A 414 -16.70 24.08 -4.15
N LYS A 415 -16.56 25.22 -3.46
CA LYS A 415 -17.53 26.33 -3.57
C LYS A 415 -17.53 26.99 -4.94
N LEU A 416 -16.34 27.17 -5.53
CA LEU A 416 -16.20 27.77 -6.86
C LEU A 416 -16.80 26.90 -7.98
N THR A 417 -17.14 25.63 -7.72
CA THR A 417 -17.85 24.80 -8.70
C THR A 417 -19.26 25.30 -9.00
N ALA A 418 -19.83 26.21 -8.19
CA ALA A 418 -21.06 26.93 -8.49
C ALA A 418 -20.97 27.77 -9.76
N GLU A 419 -19.77 28.26 -10.10
CA GLU A 419 -19.49 29.08 -11.28
C GLU A 419 -19.01 28.22 -12.48
N GLY A 420 -18.85 26.91 -12.29
CA GLY A 420 -18.38 25.96 -13.29
C GLY A 420 -17.14 25.18 -12.87
N LYS A 421 -16.53 24.48 -13.83
CA LYS A 421 -15.34 23.67 -13.54
C LYS A 421 -14.16 24.54 -13.08
N VAL A 422 -13.52 24.14 -11.97
CA VAL A 422 -12.37 24.85 -11.37
C VAL A 422 -11.07 24.59 -12.13
N GLY A 423 -10.08 25.45 -11.92
CA GLY A 423 -8.77 25.32 -12.56
C GLY A 423 -7.93 24.16 -12.00
N PRO A 424 -6.98 23.62 -12.78
CA PRO A 424 -6.14 22.48 -12.41
C PRO A 424 -5.21 22.74 -11.21
N GLY A 425 -4.87 24.00 -10.92
CA GLY A 425 -3.99 24.37 -9.82
C GLY A 425 -4.45 23.89 -8.43
N TRP A 426 -5.77 23.75 -8.23
CA TRP A 426 -6.31 23.22 -6.99
C TRP A 426 -5.90 21.76 -6.72
N LEU A 427 -5.93 20.94 -7.76
CA LEU A 427 -5.48 19.55 -7.63
C LEU A 427 -3.96 19.44 -7.50
N VAL A 428 -3.19 20.28 -8.21
CA VAL A 428 -1.72 20.31 -8.05
C VAL A 428 -1.34 20.61 -6.61
N GLY A 429 -1.97 21.62 -5.98
CA GLY A 429 -1.75 21.97 -4.57
C GLY A 429 -2.17 20.86 -3.60
N LEU A 430 -3.32 20.21 -3.85
CA LEU A 430 -3.79 19.09 -3.06
C LEU A 430 -2.78 17.94 -3.08
N PHE A 431 -2.36 17.48 -4.27
CA PHE A 431 -1.38 16.39 -4.42
C PHE A 431 -0.03 16.76 -3.81
N PHE A 432 0.41 18.02 -3.92
CA PHE A 432 1.63 18.49 -3.26
C PHE A 432 1.56 18.31 -1.75
N LEU A 433 0.51 18.81 -1.09
CA LEU A 433 0.34 18.70 0.36
C LEU A 433 0.23 17.24 0.81
N GLN A 434 -0.49 16.41 0.07
CA GLN A 434 -0.60 14.98 0.37
C GLN A 434 0.75 14.28 0.25
N THR A 435 1.53 14.58 -0.78
CA THR A 435 2.85 13.97 -0.97
C THR A 435 3.85 14.41 0.10
N VAL A 436 3.83 15.69 0.52
CA VAL A 436 4.61 16.16 1.67
C VAL A 436 4.24 15.36 2.93
N GLY A 437 2.95 15.15 3.17
CA GLY A 437 2.47 14.33 4.29
C GLY A 437 2.96 12.88 4.20
N GLU A 438 2.92 12.28 3.02
CA GLU A 438 3.41 10.93 2.75
C GLU A 438 4.91 10.79 3.05
N MET A 439 5.74 11.74 2.60
CA MET A 439 7.18 11.75 2.84
C MET A 439 7.52 11.89 4.35
N LEU A 440 6.67 12.54 5.11
CA LEU A 440 6.84 12.68 6.57
C LEU A 440 6.44 11.41 7.32
N LEU A 441 5.44 10.65 6.85
CA LEU A 441 4.83 9.55 7.59
C LEU A 441 5.33 8.17 7.12
N SER A 442 5.33 7.90 5.82
CA SER A 442 5.48 6.53 5.32
C SER A 442 6.86 5.93 5.57
N PRO A 443 8.00 6.58 5.21
CA PRO A 443 9.32 6.03 5.49
C PRO A 443 9.62 5.95 6.98
N VAL A 444 9.15 6.95 7.74
CA VAL A 444 9.38 7.05 9.19
C VAL A 444 8.57 5.98 9.93
N GLY A 445 7.32 5.75 9.51
CA GLY A 445 6.46 4.74 10.11
C GLY A 445 7.07 3.36 10.02
N LEU A 446 7.48 2.96 8.82
CA LEU A 446 8.09 1.66 8.59
C LEU A 446 9.36 1.46 9.45
N SER A 447 10.26 2.44 9.49
CA SER A 447 11.47 2.41 10.30
C SER A 447 11.16 2.38 11.80
N THR A 448 10.22 3.21 12.26
CA THR A 448 9.87 3.30 13.68
C THR A 448 9.20 2.01 14.17
N MET A 449 8.29 1.44 13.39
CA MET A 449 7.61 0.19 13.70
C MET A 449 8.61 -0.97 13.89
N THR A 450 9.59 -1.09 12.99
CA THR A 450 10.62 -2.14 13.11
C THR A 450 11.53 -1.94 14.31
N LYS A 451 11.90 -0.70 14.64
CA LYS A 451 12.74 -0.39 15.80
C LYS A 451 12.04 -0.61 17.14
N LEU A 452 10.73 -0.35 17.21
CA LEU A 452 9.92 -0.56 18.43
C LEU A 452 9.55 -2.02 18.65
N ALA A 453 9.49 -2.81 17.58
CA ALA A 453 9.05 -4.18 17.65
C ALA A 453 9.98 -5.02 18.53
N PRO A 454 9.45 -5.77 19.54
CA PRO A 454 10.21 -6.82 20.18
C PRO A 454 10.73 -7.81 19.13
N ALA A 455 11.98 -8.29 19.26
CA ALA A 455 12.64 -9.12 18.25
C ALA A 455 11.79 -10.33 17.77
N ARG A 456 11.03 -10.92 18.70
CA ARG A 456 10.09 -12.03 18.41
C ARG A 456 8.83 -11.63 17.62
N LEU A 457 8.51 -10.34 17.53
CA LEU A 457 7.26 -9.82 16.97
C LEU A 457 7.47 -8.94 15.72
N VAL A 458 8.69 -8.78 15.22
CA VAL A 458 8.98 -7.90 14.07
C VAL A 458 8.11 -8.21 12.86
N GLY A 459 7.95 -9.48 12.50
CA GLY A 459 7.09 -9.88 11.39
C GLY A 459 5.61 -9.55 11.62
N LEU A 460 5.11 -9.70 12.84
CA LEU A 460 3.74 -9.34 13.22
C LEU A 460 3.54 -7.83 13.12
N VAL A 461 4.49 -7.02 13.60
CA VAL A 461 4.42 -5.55 13.57
C VAL A 461 4.43 -5.03 12.12
N MET A 462 5.20 -5.69 11.24
CA MET A 462 5.15 -5.39 9.80
C MET A 462 3.77 -5.73 9.20
N GLY A 463 3.17 -6.84 9.61
CA GLY A 463 1.79 -7.18 9.24
C GLY A 463 0.78 -6.13 9.71
N ILE A 464 0.94 -5.62 10.94
CA ILE A 464 0.13 -4.53 11.51
C ILE A 464 0.27 -3.25 10.67
N TRP A 465 1.47 -2.91 10.19
CA TRP A 465 1.67 -1.76 9.30
C TRP A 465 0.85 -1.87 8.01
N PHE A 466 0.87 -3.02 7.35
CA PHE A 466 0.04 -3.25 6.17
C PHE A 466 -1.46 -3.29 6.48
N LEU A 467 -1.84 -3.74 7.67
CA LEU A 467 -3.22 -3.71 8.13
C LEU A 467 -3.72 -2.27 8.31
N ALA A 468 -2.89 -1.33 8.80
CA ALA A 468 -3.25 0.09 8.87
C ALA A 468 -3.59 0.65 7.48
N ALA A 469 -2.76 0.34 6.47
CA ALA A 469 -3.04 0.74 5.09
C ALA A 469 -4.32 0.06 4.56
N ALA A 470 -4.55 -1.22 4.86
CA ALA A 470 -5.76 -1.93 4.46
C ALA A 470 -7.04 -1.27 5.02
N LEU A 471 -7.06 -1.01 6.33
CA LEU A 471 -8.21 -0.38 6.98
C LEU A 471 -8.39 1.08 6.51
N GLY A 472 -7.30 1.83 6.34
CA GLY A 472 -7.33 3.17 5.78
C GLY A 472 -7.94 3.20 4.37
N ASN A 473 -7.60 2.24 3.51
CA ASN A 473 -8.21 2.10 2.17
C ASN A 473 -9.73 1.81 2.25
N LYS A 474 -10.15 0.95 3.17
CA LYS A 474 -11.59 0.72 3.37
C LYS A 474 -12.30 1.98 3.85
N LEU A 475 -11.70 2.67 4.81
CA LEU A 475 -12.22 3.93 5.33
C LEU A 475 -12.30 5.01 4.24
N ALA A 476 -11.30 5.09 3.34
CA ALA A 476 -11.34 5.97 2.18
C ALA A 476 -12.57 5.69 1.30
N GLY A 477 -12.93 4.42 1.07
CA GLY A 477 -14.15 4.04 0.36
C GLY A 477 -15.42 4.47 1.12
N VAL A 478 -15.49 4.24 2.44
CA VAL A 478 -16.63 4.65 3.27
C VAL A 478 -16.79 6.18 3.24
N LEU A 479 -15.71 6.94 3.37
CA LEU A 479 -15.74 8.40 3.28
C LEU A 479 -16.15 8.87 1.88
N ALA A 480 -15.66 8.24 0.82
CA ALA A 480 -15.98 8.59 -0.56
C ALA A 480 -17.46 8.38 -0.90
N SER A 481 -18.17 7.50 -0.19
CA SER A 481 -19.62 7.28 -0.39
C SER A 481 -20.48 8.54 -0.15
N GLY A 482 -19.95 9.50 0.62
CA GLY A 482 -20.61 10.79 0.86
C GLY A 482 -20.31 11.87 -0.18
N PHE A 483 -19.51 11.59 -1.21
CA PHE A 483 -19.23 12.56 -2.27
C PHE A 483 -20.46 12.80 -3.14
N SER A 484 -20.89 14.06 -3.22
CA SER A 484 -21.99 14.50 -4.07
C SER A 484 -21.60 15.80 -4.78
N PRO A 485 -21.44 15.79 -6.11
CA PRO A 485 -21.06 16.97 -6.88
C PRO A 485 -22.22 17.92 -7.19
N ALA A 486 -23.46 17.52 -6.91
CA ALA A 486 -24.66 18.24 -7.33
C ALA A 486 -24.83 19.60 -6.64
N ASN A 487 -24.35 19.74 -5.39
CA ASN A 487 -24.48 20.96 -4.60
C ASN A 487 -23.09 21.41 -4.10
N PRO A 488 -22.58 22.57 -4.57
CA PRO A 488 -21.26 23.08 -4.17
C PRO A 488 -21.09 23.31 -2.65
N ASP A 489 -22.15 23.73 -1.94
CA ASP A 489 -22.09 23.94 -0.50
C ASP A 489 -22.02 22.61 0.28
N ASP A 490 -22.75 21.59 -0.16
CA ASP A 490 -22.67 20.26 0.41
C ASP A 490 -21.30 19.63 0.15
N LEU A 491 -20.78 19.80 -1.04
CA LEU A 491 -19.43 19.37 -1.42
C LEU A 491 -18.36 20.06 -0.59
N ALA A 492 -18.46 21.37 -0.39
CA ALA A 492 -17.54 22.11 0.47
C ALA A 492 -17.62 21.65 1.93
N ARG A 493 -18.85 21.41 2.45
CA ARG A 493 -19.03 20.83 3.80
C ARG A 493 -18.45 19.44 3.92
N PHE A 494 -18.59 18.60 2.90
CA PHE A 494 -18.01 17.26 2.85
C PHE A 494 -16.49 17.30 3.03
N PHE A 495 -15.77 18.13 2.28
CA PHE A 495 -14.32 18.30 2.43
C PHE A 495 -13.93 18.96 3.76
N LEU A 496 -14.69 19.96 4.21
CA LEU A 496 -14.43 20.64 5.48
C LEU A 496 -14.58 19.69 6.66
N HIS A 497 -15.62 18.85 6.70
CA HIS A 497 -15.80 17.88 7.77
C HIS A 497 -14.63 16.91 7.88
N GLN A 498 -14.10 16.44 6.76
CA GLN A 498 -12.93 15.56 6.75
C GLN A 498 -11.66 16.29 7.23
N ALA A 499 -11.46 17.54 6.80
CA ALA A 499 -10.35 18.38 7.27
C ALA A 499 -10.43 18.60 8.79
N LEU A 500 -11.62 18.91 9.32
CA LEU A 500 -11.84 19.11 10.76
C LEU A 500 -11.64 17.82 11.56
N TRP A 501 -12.13 16.69 11.08
CA TRP A 501 -11.96 15.40 11.73
C TRP A 501 -10.48 15.03 11.85
N VAL A 502 -9.73 15.14 10.76
CA VAL A 502 -8.28 14.90 10.78
C VAL A 502 -7.53 15.98 11.57
N GLY A 503 -7.99 17.23 11.54
CA GLY A 503 -7.46 18.30 12.39
C GLY A 503 -7.58 17.95 13.87
N ALA A 504 -8.73 17.45 14.31
CA ALA A 504 -8.93 16.99 15.69
C ALA A 504 -8.01 15.80 16.03
N ALA A 505 -7.87 14.83 15.14
CA ALA A 505 -6.93 13.71 15.32
C ALA A 505 -5.47 14.18 15.39
N THR A 506 -5.10 15.18 14.58
CA THR A 506 -3.77 15.80 14.58
C THR A 506 -3.48 16.48 15.92
N LEU A 507 -4.42 17.26 16.45
CA LEU A 507 -4.29 17.92 17.75
C LEU A 507 -4.23 16.90 18.89
N ALA A 508 -5.05 15.86 18.84
CA ALA A 508 -5.00 14.77 19.82
C ALA A 508 -3.62 14.07 19.81
N LEU A 509 -3.11 13.73 18.63
CA LEU A 509 -1.78 13.12 18.52
C LEU A 509 -0.68 14.09 18.99
N LEU A 510 -0.77 15.38 18.66
CA LEU A 510 0.17 16.39 19.12
C LEU A 510 0.22 16.45 20.66
N ALA A 511 -0.93 16.46 21.32
CA ALA A 511 -1.03 16.41 22.77
C ALA A 511 -0.44 15.12 23.37
N LEU A 512 -0.56 14.02 22.65
CA LEU A 512 -0.04 12.71 23.05
C LEU A 512 1.47 12.52 22.77
N VAL A 513 2.12 13.39 21.98
CA VAL A 513 3.56 13.25 21.63
C VAL A 513 4.46 13.01 22.83
N PRO A 514 4.38 13.79 23.95
CA PRO A 514 5.23 13.55 25.11
C PRO A 514 5.02 12.18 25.75
N TRP A 515 3.76 11.71 25.79
CA TRP A 515 3.40 10.41 26.33
C TRP A 515 3.88 9.26 25.44
N VAL A 516 3.66 9.34 24.12
CA VAL A 516 4.14 8.35 23.16
C VAL A 516 5.66 8.22 23.22
N ARG A 517 6.41 9.33 23.31
CA ARG A 517 7.86 9.30 23.47
C ARG A 517 8.31 8.56 24.73
N ARG A 518 7.56 8.67 25.82
CA ARG A 518 7.85 7.88 27.05
C ARG A 518 7.60 6.38 26.84
N LEU A 519 6.51 6.02 26.13
CA LEU A 519 6.20 4.63 25.79
C LEU A 519 7.27 3.99 24.88
N MET A 520 7.88 4.78 24.00
CA MET A 520 8.94 4.32 23.09
C MET A 520 10.24 3.94 23.80
N GLY A 521 10.45 4.33 25.07
CA GLY A 521 11.62 3.93 25.87
C GLY A 521 12.96 4.37 25.28
N GLY A 522 13.04 5.58 24.70
CA GLY A 522 14.27 6.15 24.12
C GLY A 522 14.53 5.81 22.64
N VAL A 523 13.72 5.00 22.01
CA VAL A 523 13.77 4.80 20.55
C VAL A 523 13.38 6.11 19.84
N ARG A 524 14.19 6.55 18.86
CA ARG A 524 13.98 7.77 18.08
C ARG A 524 13.65 7.48 16.63
#